data_db5870ac3ae9f538bb5ef22374ea7887
#
_entry.id   db5870ac3ae9f538bb5ef22374ea7887
#
_cell.length_a   1.000
_cell.length_b   1.000
_cell.length_c   1.000
_cell.angle_alpha   90.00
_cell.angle_beta   90.00
_cell.angle_gamma   90.00
#
_symmetry.space_group_name_H-M   'P 1'
#
loop_
_entity.id
_entity.type
_entity.pdbx_description
1 polymer ?
#
loop_
_entity_poly.entity_id
_entity_poly.type
_entity_poly.pdbx_seq_one_letter_code
_entity_poly.pdbx_strand_id
1 'polypeptide(L)'
;MVNVRRTIRTGACAVVVAALLATAGAAHAAKPIGKRIVLDNGMVLLLAEKRDLPVVTVSMAIKAGSMVEPADKPGLASLTASLLMQGTARRNATQISNEIDFVGGSLSVSGGSDFASAGLRVLKKDLRLGLDLLSDVLRNPVFDQKEIDRKVRETLAGIQSQKDEPGVVADDAFTRAVFGSHPYGRTNDDVAAYLPRLKKRDLAEFHGAFYGPDTAIIAVVGDVSEQEIVHLLQEYFKGWKRAPRPAPSIAPMPARERRDVIAIEKDITQANIVLGHIGISREDPDYYAVLVMNYILGGGGFSSRLMDNIRDNRGLAYSVYSSFSAQKEPGAFSAEVQTKNESANEAIAEILKELGRIRTEPVTDRELADAKAYITGKFPLRMDTSAKIAGILTAVEIYNLGLDYPQKYPALINAVTKEDILRVAKRHLHPDRVVIVVVADQAKAKVH
;
A
#
# COMPACT_ATOMS: atom_id res chain seq x y z
N MET A 1 44.08 73.45 -21.66
CA MET A 1 43.33 72.53 -22.55
C MET A 1 43.14 71.24 -21.80
N VAL A 2 41.93 71.03 -21.36
CA VAL A 2 41.59 70.18 -20.22
C VAL A 2 40.75 68.94 -20.70
N ASN A 3 41.18 67.81 -20.21
CA ASN A 3 40.39 66.60 -19.90
C ASN A 3 38.99 66.46 -20.49
N VAL A 4 38.85 65.56 -21.47
CA VAL A 4 37.64 64.81 -21.77
C VAL A 4 38.05 63.39 -22.22
N ARG A 5 38.27 62.47 -21.28
CA ARG A 5 38.41 61.00 -21.51
C ARG A 5 38.32 60.23 -20.20
N ARG A 6 37.18 60.26 -19.50
CA ARG A 6 37.01 59.37 -18.32
C ARG A 6 35.56 59.00 -17.93
N THR A 7 34.64 58.88 -18.89
CA THR A 7 33.23 58.58 -18.52
C THR A 7 32.54 57.48 -19.36
N ILE A 8 33.26 56.62 -20.10
CA ILE A 8 32.61 55.58 -20.91
C ILE A 8 33.02 54.14 -20.53
N ARG A 9 33.59 53.92 -19.36
CA ARG A 9 33.98 52.54 -18.96
C ARG A 9 33.19 51.94 -17.80
N THR A 10 32.27 52.62 -17.19
CA THR A 10 31.48 52.09 -16.05
C THR A 10 30.07 51.66 -16.42
N GLY A 11 29.57 51.95 -17.62
CA GLY A 11 28.22 51.54 -18.05
C GLY A 11 28.11 50.11 -18.66
N ALA A 12 29.22 49.58 -19.20
CA ALA A 12 29.17 48.29 -19.88
C ALA A 12 29.22 47.06 -18.95
N CYS A 13 29.83 47.20 -17.75
CA CYS A 13 29.90 46.08 -16.80
C CYS A 13 28.61 45.83 -16.03
N ALA A 14 27.78 46.86 -15.80
CA ALA A 14 26.53 46.73 -15.06
C ALA A 14 25.42 46.01 -15.88
N VAL A 15 25.43 46.17 -17.21
CA VAL A 15 24.44 45.53 -18.09
C VAL A 15 24.74 44.06 -18.30
N VAL A 16 26.01 43.62 -18.30
CA VAL A 16 26.40 42.23 -18.46
C VAL A 16 26.13 41.40 -17.18
N VAL A 17 26.26 42.01 -16.00
CA VAL A 17 25.93 41.33 -14.73
C VAL A 17 24.43 41.19 -14.53
N ALA A 18 23.62 42.17 -14.98
CA ALA A 18 22.15 42.05 -14.93
C ALA A 18 21.59 41.01 -15.94
N ALA A 19 22.26 40.82 -17.09
CA ALA A 19 21.86 39.77 -18.07
C ALA A 19 22.25 38.33 -17.61
N LEU A 20 23.31 38.19 -16.78
CA LEU A 20 23.72 36.89 -16.22
C LEU A 20 22.90 36.47 -15.00
N LEU A 21 22.20 37.38 -14.33
CA LEU A 21 21.27 37.08 -13.22
C LEU A 21 19.86 36.74 -13.69
N ALA A 22 19.50 37.07 -14.93
CA ALA A 22 18.19 36.76 -15.49
C ALA A 22 18.07 35.33 -16.09
N THR A 23 19.19 34.58 -16.19
CA THR A 23 19.20 33.20 -16.70
C THR A 23 19.22 32.13 -15.60
N ALA A 24 19.25 32.52 -14.31
CA ALA A 24 19.23 31.59 -13.19
C ALA A 24 17.80 31.42 -12.66
N GLY A 25 16.92 30.74 -13.39
CA GLY A 25 15.56 30.52 -12.86
C GLY A 25 14.55 29.85 -13.74
N ALA A 26 14.93 29.26 -14.86
CA ALA A 26 14.09 28.24 -15.47
C ALA A 26 14.30 26.93 -14.69
N ALA A 27 13.68 26.83 -13.49
CA ALA A 27 13.47 25.54 -12.88
C ALA A 27 12.78 24.70 -13.98
N HIS A 28 13.49 23.74 -14.54
CA HIS A 28 12.90 22.74 -15.43
C HIS A 28 11.79 22.11 -14.63
N ALA A 29 10.54 22.52 -14.87
CA ALA A 29 9.38 21.86 -14.30
C ALA A 29 9.52 20.39 -14.67
N ALA A 30 9.78 19.55 -13.67
CA ALA A 30 10.00 18.12 -13.88
C ALA A 30 8.80 17.56 -14.64
N LYS A 31 9.06 16.88 -15.76
CA LYS A 31 7.98 16.37 -16.61
C LYS A 31 7.13 15.39 -15.79
N PRO A 32 5.82 15.63 -15.62
CA PRO A 32 4.98 14.75 -14.81
C PRO A 32 4.97 13.33 -15.37
N ILE A 33 4.79 12.33 -14.51
CA ILE A 33 4.79 10.91 -14.87
C ILE A 33 3.63 10.54 -15.81
N GLY A 34 2.60 11.37 -15.88
CA GLY A 34 1.42 11.17 -16.72
C GLY A 34 0.50 12.38 -16.71
N LYS A 35 -0.70 12.20 -17.26
CA LYS A 35 -1.78 13.20 -17.28
C LYS A 35 -2.92 12.72 -16.40
N ARG A 36 -3.65 13.67 -15.80
CA ARG A 36 -4.88 13.43 -15.05
C ARG A 36 -6.07 14.00 -15.82
N ILE A 37 -7.07 13.18 -16.06
CA ILE A 37 -8.28 13.52 -16.82
C ILE A 37 -9.48 13.05 -15.99
N VAL A 38 -10.50 13.88 -15.84
CA VAL A 38 -11.77 13.46 -15.25
C VAL A 38 -12.76 13.23 -16.38
N LEU A 39 -13.28 12.01 -16.51
CA LEU A 39 -14.25 11.66 -17.54
C LEU A 39 -15.65 12.17 -17.16
N ASP A 40 -16.54 12.29 -18.13
CA ASP A 40 -17.90 12.84 -17.95
C ASP A 40 -18.73 12.08 -16.91
N ASN A 41 -18.48 10.77 -16.76
CA ASN A 41 -19.14 9.94 -15.74
C ASN A 41 -18.54 10.10 -14.34
N GLY A 42 -17.46 10.86 -14.18
CA GLY A 42 -16.77 11.12 -12.91
C GLY A 42 -15.59 10.20 -12.60
N MET A 43 -15.27 9.22 -13.47
CA MET A 43 -14.08 8.38 -13.33
C MET A 43 -12.82 9.20 -13.56
N VAL A 44 -11.80 9.00 -12.71
CA VAL A 44 -10.50 9.66 -12.84
C VAL A 44 -9.56 8.76 -13.64
N LEU A 45 -9.13 9.25 -14.82
CA LEU A 45 -8.12 8.62 -15.65
C LEU A 45 -6.74 9.26 -15.40
N LEU A 46 -5.75 8.42 -15.15
CA LEU A 46 -4.33 8.75 -15.11
C LEU A 46 -3.64 8.06 -16.28
N LEU A 47 -3.06 8.82 -17.21
CA LEU A 47 -2.51 8.30 -18.45
C LEU A 47 -1.01 8.57 -18.56
N ALA A 48 -0.23 7.50 -18.82
CA ALA A 48 1.15 7.59 -19.27
C ALA A 48 1.32 6.88 -20.61
N GLU A 49 1.49 7.64 -21.68
CA GLU A 49 1.77 7.11 -23.02
C GLU A 49 3.19 6.53 -23.06
N LYS A 50 3.32 5.23 -23.33
CA LYS A 50 4.58 4.51 -23.42
C LYS A 50 4.55 3.54 -24.61
N ARG A 51 5.20 3.92 -25.70
CA ARG A 51 5.08 3.25 -27.02
C ARG A 51 6.24 2.32 -27.36
N ASP A 52 7.11 2.02 -26.41
CA ASP A 52 8.29 1.14 -26.61
C ASP A 52 7.88 -0.31 -26.89
N LEU A 53 6.72 -0.73 -26.37
CA LEU A 53 6.14 -2.05 -26.59
C LEU A 53 4.66 -1.92 -26.92
N PRO A 54 4.09 -2.75 -27.80
CA PRO A 54 2.68 -2.72 -28.15
C PRO A 54 1.81 -3.36 -27.06
N VAL A 55 1.95 -2.90 -25.82
CA VAL A 55 1.26 -3.41 -24.63
C VAL A 55 0.54 -2.27 -23.94
N VAL A 56 -0.67 -2.52 -23.45
CA VAL A 56 -1.42 -1.60 -22.60
C VAL A 56 -1.68 -2.28 -21.27
N THR A 57 -1.34 -1.58 -20.20
CA THR A 57 -1.59 -2.00 -18.82
C THR A 57 -2.56 -1.04 -18.16
N VAL A 58 -3.59 -1.59 -17.53
CA VAL A 58 -4.58 -0.84 -16.75
C VAL A 58 -4.48 -1.28 -15.29
N SER A 59 -4.46 -0.32 -14.38
CA SER A 59 -4.61 -0.54 -12.94
C SER A 59 -5.76 0.32 -12.44
N MET A 60 -6.72 -0.29 -11.76
CA MET A 60 -7.85 0.44 -11.16
C MET A 60 -7.84 0.28 -9.64
N ALA A 61 -8.23 1.35 -8.96
CA ALA A 61 -8.62 1.33 -7.57
C ALA A 61 -10.07 1.81 -7.45
N ILE A 62 -10.89 1.04 -6.77
CA ILE A 62 -12.31 1.34 -6.54
C ILE A 62 -12.51 1.46 -5.03
N LYS A 63 -13.15 2.52 -4.54
CA LYS A 63 -13.38 2.77 -3.10
C LYS A 63 -14.42 1.80 -2.53
N ALA A 64 -14.11 0.51 -2.59
CA ALA A 64 -14.94 -0.64 -2.22
C ALA A 64 -14.14 -1.68 -1.41
N GLY A 65 -13.27 -1.22 -0.54
CA GLY A 65 -12.48 -2.06 0.37
C GLY A 65 -13.25 -2.47 1.63
N SER A 66 -12.60 -3.25 2.50
CA SER A 66 -13.22 -3.70 3.76
C SER A 66 -13.52 -2.56 4.74
N MET A 67 -12.90 -1.39 4.56
CA MET A 67 -13.20 -0.17 5.34
C MET A 67 -14.66 0.29 5.22
N VAL A 68 -15.32 0.01 4.10
CA VAL A 68 -16.70 0.45 3.85
C VAL A 68 -17.73 -0.67 3.96
N GLU A 69 -17.33 -1.89 4.31
CA GLU A 69 -18.31 -2.97 4.56
C GLU A 69 -18.99 -2.81 5.92
N PRO A 70 -20.24 -3.27 6.08
CA PRO A 70 -20.92 -3.27 7.37
C PRO A 70 -20.13 -4.00 8.44
N ALA A 71 -20.19 -3.52 9.69
CA ALA A 71 -19.42 -4.08 10.80
C ALA A 71 -19.75 -5.55 11.09
N ASP A 72 -21.00 -5.96 10.82
CA ASP A 72 -21.51 -7.32 11.01
C ASP A 72 -21.27 -8.24 9.79
N LYS A 73 -20.63 -7.74 8.73
CA LYS A 73 -20.40 -8.48 7.46
C LYS A 73 -18.91 -8.49 7.05
N PRO A 74 -17.99 -8.94 7.92
CA PRO A 74 -16.56 -8.97 7.60
C PRO A 74 -16.26 -9.94 6.44
N GLY A 75 -15.41 -9.49 5.50
CA GLY A 75 -15.03 -10.25 4.30
C GLY A 75 -15.97 -10.06 3.11
N LEU A 76 -17.07 -9.31 3.26
CA LEU A 76 -18.02 -9.03 2.18
C LEU A 76 -17.35 -8.33 0.99
N ALA A 77 -16.49 -7.33 1.25
CA ALA A 77 -15.77 -6.59 0.21
C ALA A 77 -14.83 -7.51 -0.60
N SER A 78 -14.03 -8.29 0.09
CA SER A 78 -13.09 -9.25 -0.54
C SER A 78 -13.82 -10.30 -1.36
N LEU A 79 -14.89 -10.87 -0.81
CA LEU A 79 -15.66 -11.89 -1.53
C LEU A 79 -16.40 -11.28 -2.73
N THR A 80 -16.98 -10.07 -2.60
CA THR A 80 -17.58 -9.37 -3.75
C THR A 80 -16.55 -9.20 -4.86
N ALA A 81 -15.37 -8.66 -4.58
CA ALA A 81 -14.33 -8.46 -5.56
C ALA A 81 -13.92 -9.78 -6.25
N SER A 82 -13.72 -10.85 -5.49
CA SER A 82 -13.31 -12.15 -6.04
C SER A 82 -14.39 -12.80 -6.93
N LEU A 83 -15.66 -12.53 -6.66
CA LEU A 83 -16.79 -13.07 -7.40
C LEU A 83 -17.06 -12.30 -8.71
N LEU A 84 -16.51 -11.10 -8.92
CA LEU A 84 -16.68 -10.36 -10.18
C LEU A 84 -16.12 -11.15 -11.37
N MET A 85 -15.09 -11.95 -11.17
CA MET A 85 -14.49 -12.81 -12.19
C MET A 85 -15.23 -14.16 -12.38
N GLN A 86 -16.27 -14.44 -11.58
CA GLN A 86 -16.94 -15.73 -11.58
C GLN A 86 -18.22 -15.77 -12.45
N GLY A 87 -18.47 -14.70 -13.19
CA GLY A 87 -19.53 -14.66 -14.20
C GLY A 87 -20.28 -13.33 -14.22
N THR A 88 -20.67 -12.97 -15.44
CA THR A 88 -21.46 -11.79 -15.77
C THR A 88 -22.76 -12.20 -16.43
N ALA A 89 -23.62 -11.24 -16.75
CA ALA A 89 -24.82 -11.50 -17.54
C ALA A 89 -24.52 -12.03 -18.97
N ARG A 90 -23.29 -11.81 -19.48
CA ARG A 90 -22.88 -12.20 -20.85
C ARG A 90 -21.94 -13.40 -20.89
N ARG A 91 -21.18 -13.65 -19.84
CA ARG A 91 -20.09 -14.63 -19.81
C ARG A 91 -20.07 -15.39 -18.49
N ASN A 92 -19.83 -16.68 -18.53
CA ASN A 92 -19.45 -17.45 -17.34
C ASN A 92 -17.94 -17.31 -17.03
N ALA A 93 -17.48 -17.82 -15.88
CA ALA A 93 -16.09 -17.73 -15.44
C ALA A 93 -15.10 -18.32 -16.46
N THR A 94 -15.42 -19.47 -17.05
CA THR A 94 -14.58 -20.15 -18.05
C THR A 94 -14.47 -19.33 -19.33
N GLN A 95 -15.56 -18.69 -19.78
CA GLN A 95 -15.52 -17.83 -20.96
C GLN A 95 -14.65 -16.58 -20.70
N ILE A 96 -14.78 -15.94 -19.53
CA ILE A 96 -13.93 -14.80 -19.15
C ILE A 96 -12.45 -15.19 -19.18
N SER A 97 -12.09 -16.33 -18.56
CA SER A 97 -10.72 -16.83 -18.54
C SER A 97 -10.22 -17.16 -19.95
N ASN A 98 -10.99 -17.93 -20.72
CA ASN A 98 -10.58 -18.34 -22.06
C ASN A 98 -10.39 -17.17 -23.03
N GLU A 99 -11.27 -16.15 -22.98
CA GLU A 99 -11.16 -14.99 -23.86
C GLU A 99 -9.89 -14.16 -23.57
N ILE A 100 -9.54 -13.95 -22.29
CA ILE A 100 -8.33 -13.20 -21.95
C ILE A 100 -7.06 -14.01 -22.18
N ASP A 101 -7.09 -15.32 -21.86
CA ASP A 101 -5.95 -16.21 -22.04
C ASP A 101 -5.64 -16.44 -23.53
N PHE A 102 -6.67 -16.50 -24.39
CA PHE A 102 -6.52 -16.66 -25.84
C PHE A 102 -5.66 -15.56 -26.48
N VAL A 103 -5.74 -14.33 -25.96
CA VAL A 103 -4.92 -13.21 -26.44
C VAL A 103 -3.62 -13.02 -25.65
N GLY A 104 -3.28 -13.96 -24.76
CA GLY A 104 -2.09 -13.85 -23.90
C GLY A 104 -2.16 -12.65 -22.93
N GLY A 105 -3.37 -12.21 -22.61
CA GLY A 105 -3.63 -11.12 -21.68
C GLY A 105 -3.73 -11.59 -20.23
N SER A 106 -3.97 -10.65 -19.33
CA SER A 106 -4.33 -10.94 -17.94
C SER A 106 -5.40 -9.98 -17.47
N LEU A 107 -6.37 -10.50 -16.74
CA LEU A 107 -7.43 -9.74 -16.08
C LEU A 107 -7.57 -10.26 -14.64
N SER A 108 -7.63 -9.36 -13.67
CA SER A 108 -7.77 -9.72 -12.26
C SER A 108 -8.60 -8.69 -11.50
N VAL A 109 -9.33 -9.16 -10.47
CA VAL A 109 -10.00 -8.29 -9.52
C VAL A 109 -9.77 -8.86 -8.12
N SER A 110 -9.44 -8.00 -7.16
CA SER A 110 -9.19 -8.38 -5.76
C SER A 110 -9.70 -7.31 -4.79
N GLY A 111 -10.11 -7.74 -3.60
CA GLY A 111 -10.45 -6.85 -2.49
C GLY A 111 -9.23 -6.50 -1.66
N GLY A 112 -9.22 -5.32 -1.09
CA GLY A 112 -8.24 -4.85 -0.11
C GLY A 112 -8.91 -4.09 1.02
N SER A 113 -8.11 -3.51 1.92
CA SER A 113 -8.65 -2.77 3.07
C SER A 113 -9.35 -1.48 2.64
N ASP A 114 -8.65 -0.60 1.91
CA ASP A 114 -9.20 0.71 1.51
C ASP A 114 -9.88 0.66 0.14
N PHE A 115 -9.43 -0.23 -0.75
CA PHE A 115 -9.86 -0.28 -2.15
C PHE A 115 -10.01 -1.72 -2.63
N ALA A 116 -10.96 -1.93 -3.54
CA ALA A 116 -10.88 -3.04 -4.47
C ALA A 116 -9.97 -2.65 -5.64
N SER A 117 -9.18 -3.59 -6.13
CA SER A 117 -8.25 -3.38 -7.24
C SER A 117 -8.67 -4.22 -8.45
N ALA A 118 -8.57 -3.64 -9.65
CA ALA A 118 -8.70 -4.40 -10.89
C ALA A 118 -7.49 -4.13 -11.79
N GLY A 119 -6.97 -5.17 -12.41
CA GLY A 119 -5.82 -5.13 -13.31
C GLY A 119 -6.14 -5.74 -14.67
N LEU A 120 -5.68 -5.09 -15.74
CA LEU A 120 -5.74 -5.62 -17.10
C LEU A 120 -4.41 -5.39 -17.80
N ARG A 121 -3.91 -6.40 -18.50
CA ARG A 121 -2.75 -6.27 -19.39
C ARG A 121 -3.00 -7.03 -20.66
N VAL A 122 -2.89 -6.34 -21.81
CA VAL A 122 -3.10 -6.91 -23.14
C VAL A 122 -2.16 -6.27 -24.15
N LEU A 123 -2.00 -6.92 -25.31
CA LEU A 123 -1.43 -6.26 -26.47
C LEU A 123 -2.35 -5.13 -26.96
N LYS A 124 -1.79 -4.09 -27.56
CA LYS A 124 -2.58 -2.97 -28.12
C LYS A 124 -3.69 -3.43 -29.05
N LYS A 125 -3.43 -4.40 -29.93
CA LYS A 125 -4.42 -4.94 -30.87
C LYS A 125 -5.64 -5.56 -30.19
N ASP A 126 -5.49 -6.02 -28.95
CA ASP A 126 -6.51 -6.71 -28.15
C ASP A 126 -7.11 -5.81 -27.07
N LEU A 127 -6.79 -4.49 -27.06
CA LEU A 127 -7.23 -3.53 -26.04
C LEU A 127 -8.77 -3.45 -25.96
N ARG A 128 -9.47 -3.51 -27.10
CA ARG A 128 -10.94 -3.50 -27.13
C ARG A 128 -11.53 -4.71 -26.40
N LEU A 129 -11.02 -5.90 -26.66
CA LEU A 129 -11.45 -7.11 -25.96
C LEU A 129 -11.15 -7.00 -24.44
N GLY A 130 -9.94 -6.56 -24.07
CA GLY A 130 -9.58 -6.37 -22.68
C GLY A 130 -10.49 -5.40 -21.94
N LEU A 131 -10.82 -4.25 -22.55
CA LEU A 131 -11.73 -3.26 -21.95
C LEU A 131 -13.18 -3.75 -21.90
N ASP A 132 -13.64 -4.52 -22.90
CA ASP A 132 -14.96 -5.16 -22.87
C ASP A 132 -15.07 -6.13 -21.69
N LEU A 133 -14.07 -7.00 -21.50
CA LEU A 133 -14.02 -7.92 -20.37
C LEU A 133 -13.94 -7.19 -19.02
N LEU A 134 -13.03 -6.21 -18.90
CA LEU A 134 -12.88 -5.41 -17.67
C LEU A 134 -14.17 -4.69 -17.30
N SER A 135 -14.80 -4.03 -18.28
CA SER A 135 -16.05 -3.31 -18.04
C SER A 135 -17.20 -4.25 -17.68
N ASP A 136 -17.25 -5.44 -18.31
CA ASP A 136 -18.30 -6.42 -18.08
C ASP A 136 -18.21 -7.01 -16.66
N VAL A 137 -17.02 -7.46 -16.22
CA VAL A 137 -16.85 -8.01 -14.88
C VAL A 137 -17.10 -6.99 -13.78
N LEU A 138 -16.75 -5.71 -14.00
CA LEU A 138 -16.95 -4.65 -13.02
C LEU A 138 -18.41 -4.17 -12.92
N ARG A 139 -19.20 -4.30 -13.98
CA ARG A 139 -20.52 -3.67 -14.08
C ARG A 139 -21.68 -4.64 -14.02
N ASN A 140 -21.48 -5.86 -14.48
CA ASN A 140 -22.57 -6.82 -14.76
C ASN A 140 -22.41 -8.18 -14.05
N PRO A 141 -21.82 -8.27 -12.83
CA PRO A 141 -21.69 -9.54 -12.15
C PRO A 141 -23.06 -10.11 -11.83
N VAL A 142 -23.22 -11.44 -11.95
CA VAL A 142 -24.49 -12.13 -11.67
C VAL A 142 -24.53 -12.74 -10.26
N PHE A 143 -23.40 -12.90 -9.60
CA PHE A 143 -23.28 -13.52 -8.29
C PHE A 143 -24.06 -14.85 -8.24
N ASP A 144 -23.67 -15.78 -9.11
CA ASP A 144 -24.30 -17.10 -9.19
C ASP A 144 -24.13 -17.84 -7.87
N GLN A 145 -25.23 -18.46 -7.37
CA GLN A 145 -25.23 -19.10 -6.05
C GLN A 145 -24.19 -20.23 -5.96
N LYS A 146 -24.01 -21.00 -7.04
CA LYS A 146 -23.01 -22.08 -7.07
C LYS A 146 -21.59 -21.54 -6.92
N GLU A 147 -21.28 -20.41 -7.56
CA GLU A 147 -19.98 -19.75 -7.46
C GLU A 147 -19.78 -19.10 -6.08
N ILE A 148 -20.82 -18.53 -5.49
CA ILE A 148 -20.79 -18.05 -4.11
C ILE A 148 -20.44 -19.21 -3.16
N ASP A 149 -21.19 -20.31 -3.24
CA ASP A 149 -20.99 -21.46 -2.36
C ASP A 149 -19.59 -22.08 -2.53
N ARG A 150 -19.11 -22.14 -3.77
CA ARG A 150 -17.75 -22.61 -4.07
C ARG A 150 -16.70 -21.69 -3.43
N LYS A 151 -16.83 -20.38 -3.65
CA LYS A 151 -15.87 -19.39 -3.16
C LYS A 151 -15.86 -19.28 -1.64
N VAL A 152 -17.03 -19.38 -1.00
CA VAL A 152 -17.15 -19.47 0.47
C VAL A 152 -16.41 -20.70 1.00
N ARG A 153 -16.63 -21.88 0.41
CA ARG A 153 -15.89 -23.10 0.84
C ARG A 153 -14.38 -22.98 0.65
N GLU A 154 -13.93 -22.45 -0.49
CA GLU A 154 -12.49 -22.20 -0.74
C GLU A 154 -11.88 -21.24 0.30
N THR A 155 -12.58 -20.14 0.59
CA THR A 155 -12.11 -19.16 1.57
C THR A 155 -12.04 -19.75 2.97
N LEU A 156 -13.09 -20.48 3.40
CA LEU A 156 -13.10 -21.16 4.71
C LEU A 156 -12.01 -22.23 4.84
N ALA A 157 -11.78 -23.01 3.77
CA ALA A 157 -10.70 -23.98 3.75
C ALA A 157 -9.32 -23.31 3.83
N GLY A 158 -9.13 -22.19 3.12
CA GLY A 158 -7.91 -21.37 3.19
C GLY A 158 -7.68 -20.82 4.60
N ILE A 159 -8.71 -20.25 5.23
CA ILE A 159 -8.63 -19.75 6.61
C ILE A 159 -8.29 -20.90 7.58
N GLN A 160 -8.90 -22.06 7.41
CA GLN A 160 -8.61 -23.20 8.28
C GLN A 160 -7.15 -23.67 8.14
N SER A 161 -6.62 -23.74 6.92
CA SER A 161 -5.22 -24.08 6.69
C SER A 161 -4.26 -23.05 7.31
N GLN A 162 -4.61 -21.76 7.27
CA GLN A 162 -3.80 -20.69 7.85
C GLN A 162 -3.70 -20.76 9.38
N LYS A 163 -4.64 -21.43 10.07
CA LYS A 163 -4.56 -21.64 11.54
C LYS A 163 -3.39 -22.53 11.96
N ASP A 164 -2.85 -23.32 11.04
CA ASP A 164 -1.67 -24.14 11.29
C ASP A 164 -0.36 -23.34 11.16
N GLU A 165 -0.40 -22.16 10.54
CA GLU A 165 0.74 -21.27 10.35
C GLU A 165 0.93 -20.33 11.55
N PRO A 166 1.99 -20.52 12.40
CA PRO A 166 2.14 -19.76 13.64
C PRO A 166 2.27 -18.24 13.42
N GLY A 167 2.89 -17.82 12.30
CA GLY A 167 3.01 -16.42 11.94
C GLY A 167 1.65 -15.77 11.68
N VAL A 168 0.76 -16.45 10.93
CA VAL A 168 -0.59 -15.95 10.65
C VAL A 168 -1.42 -15.85 11.94
N VAL A 169 -1.29 -16.84 12.84
CA VAL A 169 -1.96 -16.79 14.16
C VAL A 169 -1.47 -15.59 14.97
N ALA A 170 -0.17 -15.31 14.94
CA ALA A 170 0.39 -14.14 15.61
C ALA A 170 -0.11 -12.82 15.00
N ASP A 171 -0.16 -12.71 13.67
CA ASP A 171 -0.61 -11.52 12.95
C ASP A 171 -2.10 -11.24 13.17
N ASP A 172 -2.96 -12.27 13.15
CA ASP A 172 -4.40 -12.12 13.42
C ASP A 172 -4.64 -11.64 14.86
N ALA A 173 -3.95 -12.24 15.85
CA ALA A 173 -4.06 -11.82 17.24
C ALA A 173 -3.52 -10.40 17.46
N PHE A 174 -2.41 -10.05 16.83
CA PHE A 174 -1.82 -8.70 16.85
C PHE A 174 -2.78 -7.68 16.22
N THR A 175 -3.29 -7.96 15.03
CA THR A 175 -4.24 -7.11 14.30
C THR A 175 -5.48 -6.83 15.15
N ARG A 176 -6.08 -7.87 15.73
CA ARG A 176 -7.23 -7.74 16.63
C ARG A 176 -6.89 -6.89 17.85
N ALA A 177 -5.76 -7.12 18.49
CA ALA A 177 -5.37 -6.41 19.67
C ALA A 177 -5.05 -4.93 19.40
N VAL A 178 -4.37 -4.62 18.28
CA VAL A 178 -3.99 -3.25 17.93
C VAL A 178 -5.18 -2.41 17.49
N PHE A 179 -6.05 -2.95 16.63
CA PHE A 179 -7.11 -2.17 16.00
C PHE A 179 -8.49 -2.36 16.63
N GLY A 180 -8.69 -3.40 17.46
CA GLY A 180 -9.96 -3.66 18.15
C GLY A 180 -11.10 -3.83 17.15
N SER A 181 -12.16 -3.01 17.32
CA SER A 181 -13.35 -2.99 16.47
C SER A 181 -13.22 -2.12 15.20
N HIS A 182 -12.09 -1.42 15.03
CA HIS A 182 -11.82 -0.70 13.78
C HIS A 182 -11.78 -1.68 12.59
N PRO A 183 -12.24 -1.30 11.39
CA PRO A 183 -12.22 -2.20 10.22
C PRO A 183 -10.87 -2.85 9.91
N TYR A 184 -9.74 -2.17 10.21
CA TYR A 184 -8.41 -2.78 10.09
C TYR A 184 -8.14 -3.89 11.12
N GLY A 185 -8.95 -4.02 12.17
CA GLY A 185 -8.87 -5.08 13.19
C GLY A 185 -9.63 -6.36 12.85
N ARG A 186 -10.26 -6.44 11.67
CA ARG A 186 -10.95 -7.65 11.22
C ARG A 186 -9.96 -8.76 10.92
N THR A 187 -10.24 -9.94 11.46
CA THR A 187 -9.38 -11.12 11.35
C THR A 187 -10.02 -12.20 10.50
N ASN A 188 -9.26 -13.23 10.20
CA ASN A 188 -9.73 -14.42 9.53
C ASN A 188 -10.89 -15.10 10.29
N ASP A 189 -10.88 -15.08 11.62
CA ASP A 189 -11.97 -15.65 12.43
C ASP A 189 -13.28 -14.88 12.28
N ASP A 190 -13.24 -13.55 12.17
CA ASP A 190 -14.45 -12.76 11.90
C ASP A 190 -15.03 -13.10 10.52
N VAL A 191 -14.18 -13.21 9.52
CA VAL A 191 -14.55 -13.59 8.16
C VAL A 191 -15.17 -14.99 8.16
N ALA A 192 -14.53 -15.97 8.81
CA ALA A 192 -15.02 -17.34 8.92
C ALA A 192 -16.38 -17.43 9.64
N ALA A 193 -16.60 -16.60 10.65
CA ALA A 193 -17.87 -16.55 11.38
C ALA A 193 -19.02 -15.98 10.55
N TYR A 194 -18.74 -15.06 9.63
CA TYR A 194 -19.76 -14.41 8.80
C TYR A 194 -20.07 -15.18 7.51
N LEU A 195 -19.08 -15.67 6.79
CA LEU A 195 -19.23 -16.23 5.44
C LEU A 195 -20.32 -17.31 5.30
N PRO A 196 -20.55 -18.22 6.28
CA PRO A 196 -21.64 -19.19 6.21
C PRO A 196 -23.06 -18.57 6.18
N ARG A 197 -23.18 -17.31 6.61
CA ARG A 197 -24.47 -16.57 6.67
C ARG A 197 -24.65 -15.62 5.50
N LEU A 198 -23.62 -15.45 4.66
CA LEU A 198 -23.64 -14.55 3.52
C LEU A 198 -24.72 -14.93 2.51
N LYS A 199 -25.42 -13.93 2.00
CA LYS A 199 -26.45 -14.09 0.98
C LYS A 199 -26.06 -13.36 -0.32
N LYS A 200 -26.52 -13.89 -1.45
CA LYS A 200 -26.38 -13.21 -2.75
C LYS A 200 -26.78 -11.73 -2.70
N ARG A 201 -27.84 -11.41 -1.95
CA ARG A 201 -28.32 -10.04 -1.76
C ARG A 201 -27.26 -9.13 -1.15
N ASP A 202 -26.49 -9.61 -0.18
CA ASP A 202 -25.43 -8.82 0.47
C ASP A 202 -24.37 -8.38 -0.54
N LEU A 203 -23.97 -9.29 -1.44
CA LEU A 203 -22.99 -9.02 -2.52
C LEU A 203 -23.56 -8.00 -3.52
N ALA A 204 -24.81 -8.19 -3.95
CA ALA A 204 -25.45 -7.29 -4.93
C ALA A 204 -25.65 -5.88 -4.35
N GLU A 205 -26.06 -5.76 -3.09
CA GLU A 205 -26.22 -4.47 -2.40
C GLU A 205 -24.87 -3.78 -2.21
N PHE A 206 -23.83 -4.51 -1.79
CA PHE A 206 -22.48 -3.95 -1.63
C PHE A 206 -21.91 -3.49 -2.99
N HIS A 207 -22.02 -4.32 -4.01
CA HIS A 207 -21.58 -3.95 -5.36
C HIS A 207 -22.33 -2.71 -5.87
N GLY A 208 -23.65 -2.69 -5.77
CA GLY A 208 -24.46 -1.55 -6.20
C GLY A 208 -24.18 -0.26 -5.41
N ALA A 209 -23.74 -0.37 -4.14
CA ALA A 209 -23.47 0.77 -3.28
C ALA A 209 -22.08 1.38 -3.50
N PHE A 210 -21.06 0.59 -3.90
CA PHE A 210 -19.67 1.04 -3.91
C PHE A 210 -18.97 0.93 -5.27
N TYR A 211 -19.47 0.13 -6.24
CA TYR A 211 -18.85 0.01 -7.56
C TYR A 211 -19.52 0.97 -8.55
N GLY A 212 -18.89 2.10 -8.78
CA GLY A 212 -19.35 3.12 -9.71
C GLY A 212 -18.18 3.93 -10.28
N PRO A 213 -18.41 4.69 -11.38
CA PRO A 213 -17.32 5.43 -12.03
C PRO A 213 -16.76 6.53 -11.12
N ASP A 214 -17.57 7.12 -10.27
CA ASP A 214 -17.17 8.18 -9.33
C ASP A 214 -16.45 7.67 -8.08
N THR A 215 -16.34 6.35 -7.90
CA THR A 215 -15.48 5.69 -6.90
C THR A 215 -14.21 5.12 -7.51
N ALA A 216 -14.09 5.16 -8.85
CA ALA A 216 -13.02 4.49 -9.59
C ALA A 216 -11.92 5.47 -10.03
N ILE A 217 -10.69 5.09 -9.77
CA ILE A 217 -9.47 5.66 -10.33
C ILE A 217 -8.92 4.62 -11.29
N ILE A 218 -8.63 5.01 -12.53
CA ILE A 218 -8.05 4.15 -13.56
C ILE A 218 -6.73 4.72 -14.05
N ALA A 219 -5.64 3.99 -13.89
CA ALA A 219 -4.35 4.32 -14.46
C ALA A 219 -4.10 3.46 -15.70
N VAL A 220 -3.77 4.09 -16.82
CA VAL A 220 -3.47 3.43 -18.09
C VAL A 220 -2.05 3.79 -18.52
N VAL A 221 -1.24 2.77 -18.77
CA VAL A 221 0.16 2.92 -19.20
C VAL A 221 0.42 2.02 -20.40
N GLY A 222 0.88 2.57 -21.50
CA GLY A 222 1.22 1.77 -22.66
C GLY A 222 1.09 2.48 -23.99
N ASP A 223 1.05 1.68 -25.07
CA ASP A 223 0.92 2.17 -26.43
C ASP A 223 -0.53 2.54 -26.75
N VAL A 224 -0.97 3.66 -26.22
CA VAL A 224 -2.29 4.22 -26.46
C VAL A 224 -2.22 5.74 -26.37
N SER A 225 -2.94 6.46 -27.24
CA SER A 225 -3.07 7.92 -27.16
C SER A 225 -4.17 8.34 -26.20
N GLU A 226 -4.10 9.59 -25.72
CA GLU A 226 -5.13 10.18 -24.88
C GLU A 226 -6.51 10.11 -25.55
N GLN A 227 -6.60 10.54 -26.82
CA GLN A 227 -7.84 10.55 -27.55
C GLN A 227 -8.43 9.14 -27.71
N GLU A 228 -7.58 8.14 -28.00
CA GLU A 228 -7.99 6.75 -28.17
C GLU A 228 -8.54 6.17 -26.86
N ILE A 229 -7.79 6.31 -25.74
CA ILE A 229 -8.22 5.70 -24.48
C ILE A 229 -9.43 6.39 -23.87
N VAL A 230 -9.54 7.71 -23.95
CA VAL A 230 -10.72 8.45 -23.49
C VAL A 230 -11.96 7.98 -24.24
N HIS A 231 -11.88 7.86 -25.57
CA HIS A 231 -12.99 7.37 -26.40
C HIS A 231 -13.39 5.92 -26.00
N LEU A 232 -12.43 5.03 -25.86
CA LEU A 232 -12.70 3.63 -25.47
C LEU A 232 -13.30 3.53 -24.06
N LEU A 233 -12.79 4.28 -23.10
CA LEU A 233 -13.35 4.27 -21.74
C LEU A 233 -14.77 4.84 -21.72
N GLN A 234 -15.06 5.89 -22.50
CA GLN A 234 -16.42 6.40 -22.65
C GLN A 234 -17.35 5.39 -23.33
N GLU A 235 -16.86 4.62 -24.30
CA GLU A 235 -17.63 3.56 -24.98
C GLU A 235 -17.96 2.40 -24.01
N TYR A 236 -16.94 1.78 -23.40
CA TYR A 236 -17.11 0.56 -22.60
C TYR A 236 -17.73 0.81 -21.21
N PHE A 237 -17.51 1.97 -20.62
CA PHE A 237 -18.12 2.36 -19.35
C PHE A 237 -19.35 3.26 -19.47
N LYS A 238 -19.91 3.37 -20.68
CA LYS A 238 -21.17 4.10 -20.93
C LYS A 238 -22.29 3.51 -20.07
N GLY A 239 -23.02 4.39 -19.36
CA GLY A 239 -24.14 3.97 -18.53
C GLY A 239 -23.76 3.24 -17.22
N TRP A 240 -22.48 3.19 -16.86
CA TRP A 240 -22.09 2.79 -15.52
C TRP A 240 -22.63 3.83 -14.52
N LYS A 241 -23.49 3.37 -13.60
CA LYS A 241 -24.20 4.27 -12.68
C LYS A 241 -23.26 4.70 -11.56
N ARG A 242 -23.40 5.95 -11.12
CA ARG A 242 -22.70 6.44 -9.92
C ARG A 242 -23.11 5.62 -8.68
N ALA A 243 -22.12 5.39 -7.82
CA ALA A 243 -22.33 4.64 -6.58
C ALA A 243 -22.95 5.56 -5.49
N PRO A 244 -23.98 5.10 -4.76
CA PRO A 244 -24.56 5.87 -3.63
C PRO A 244 -23.56 6.21 -2.54
N ARG A 245 -22.59 5.33 -2.27
CA ARG A 245 -21.53 5.48 -1.26
C ARG A 245 -22.06 5.88 0.11
N PRO A 246 -22.85 5.04 0.78
CA PRO A 246 -23.25 5.32 2.15
C PRO A 246 -22.00 5.51 3.02
N ALA A 247 -22.06 6.52 3.92
CA ALA A 247 -20.94 6.76 4.83
C ALA A 247 -20.72 5.53 5.71
N PRO A 248 -19.50 4.97 5.79
CA PRO A 248 -19.21 3.85 6.66
C PRO A 248 -19.26 4.29 8.12
N SER A 249 -19.73 3.40 8.99
CA SER A 249 -19.58 3.56 10.43
C SER A 249 -18.22 2.99 10.83
N ILE A 250 -17.22 3.86 10.97
CA ILE A 250 -15.85 3.46 11.35
C ILE A 250 -15.72 3.61 12.86
N ALA A 251 -15.49 2.50 13.54
CA ALA A 251 -15.16 2.51 14.96
C ALA A 251 -13.80 3.19 15.18
N PRO A 252 -13.61 3.95 16.27
CA PRO A 252 -12.33 4.56 16.57
C PRO A 252 -11.27 3.50 16.86
N MET A 253 -10.02 3.81 16.55
CA MET A 253 -8.89 2.98 16.95
C MET A 253 -8.70 3.06 18.47
N PRO A 254 -8.41 1.91 19.16
CA PRO A 254 -8.26 1.91 20.61
C PRO A 254 -7.00 2.66 21.03
N ALA A 255 -7.14 3.53 22.04
CA ALA A 255 -5.98 4.10 22.72
C ALA A 255 -5.38 3.06 23.69
N ARG A 256 -4.05 3.01 23.75
CA ARG A 256 -3.33 2.07 24.64
C ARG A 256 -2.38 2.85 25.56
N GLU A 257 -2.44 2.54 26.84
CA GLU A 257 -1.65 3.25 27.87
C GLU A 257 -0.47 2.41 28.41
N ARG A 258 -0.51 1.10 28.21
CA ARG A 258 0.51 0.17 28.72
C ARG A 258 0.77 -0.97 27.73
N ARG A 259 1.83 -1.71 27.97
CA ARG A 259 2.11 -2.98 27.27
C ARG A 259 1.02 -4.00 27.56
N ASP A 260 0.77 -4.82 26.56
CA ASP A 260 -0.14 -5.94 26.64
C ASP A 260 0.54 -7.15 26.01
N VAL A 261 0.60 -8.27 26.76
CA VAL A 261 1.25 -9.51 26.30
C VAL A 261 0.19 -10.56 26.08
N ILE A 262 0.15 -11.12 24.88
CA ILE A 262 -0.76 -12.18 24.46
C ILE A 262 0.06 -13.42 24.14
N ALA A 263 0.06 -14.39 25.06
CA ALA A 263 0.71 -15.66 24.90
C ALA A 263 -0.27 -16.68 24.31
N ILE A 264 0.06 -17.26 23.17
CA ILE A 264 -0.74 -18.29 22.49
C ILE A 264 0.04 -19.58 22.51
N GLU A 265 -0.55 -20.63 23.11
CA GLU A 265 0.03 -21.96 23.18
C GLU A 265 -0.02 -22.65 21.81
N LYS A 266 1.11 -23.12 21.36
CA LYS A 266 1.21 -23.98 20.17
C LYS A 266 2.45 -24.87 20.29
N ASP A 267 2.29 -26.17 20.05
CA ASP A 267 3.40 -27.14 20.08
C ASP A 267 4.29 -26.95 18.84
N ILE A 268 5.25 -26.04 18.96
CA ILE A 268 6.19 -25.65 17.90
C ILE A 268 7.60 -25.45 18.48
N THR A 269 8.59 -25.62 17.64
CA THR A 269 10.02 -25.53 18.07
C THR A 269 10.55 -24.09 18.14
N GLN A 270 9.87 -23.15 17.49
CA GLN A 270 10.28 -21.75 17.44
C GLN A 270 9.09 -20.83 17.77
N ALA A 271 9.34 -19.87 18.64
CA ALA A 271 8.39 -18.81 18.94
C ALA A 271 8.26 -17.84 17.74
N ASN A 272 7.03 -17.52 17.37
CA ASN A 272 6.71 -16.45 16.43
C ASN A 272 6.20 -15.25 17.22
N ILE A 273 6.88 -14.12 17.09
CA ILE A 273 6.65 -12.94 17.90
C ILE A 273 6.34 -11.76 16.99
N VAL A 274 5.23 -11.08 17.27
CA VAL A 274 4.87 -9.81 16.66
C VAL A 274 4.64 -8.81 17.77
N LEU A 275 5.31 -7.67 17.72
CA LEU A 275 5.08 -6.59 18.67
C LEU A 275 4.94 -5.26 17.97
N GLY A 276 4.08 -4.37 18.49
CA GLY A 276 3.87 -3.07 17.89
C GLY A 276 2.64 -2.34 18.44
N HIS A 277 2.23 -1.34 17.70
CA HIS A 277 1.14 -0.44 18.06
C HIS A 277 0.57 0.25 16.82
N ILE A 278 -0.46 1.09 16.97
CA ILE A 278 -0.94 1.96 15.88
C ILE A 278 0.18 2.89 15.44
N GLY A 279 0.47 2.90 14.15
CA GLY A 279 1.50 3.71 13.51
C GLY A 279 0.96 5.02 12.93
N ILE A 280 1.23 5.25 11.64
CA ILE A 280 0.87 6.47 10.91
C ILE A 280 0.03 6.17 9.67
N SER A 281 -0.69 7.19 9.18
CA SER A 281 -1.30 7.14 7.85
C SER A 281 -0.28 7.50 6.75
N ARG A 282 -0.62 7.21 5.50
CA ARG A 282 0.23 7.58 4.36
C ARG A 282 0.29 9.09 4.12
N GLU A 283 -0.70 9.82 4.58
CA GLU A 283 -0.81 11.28 4.46
C GLU A 283 -0.16 12.02 5.65
N ASP A 284 0.39 11.29 6.63
CA ASP A 284 1.09 11.91 7.77
C ASP A 284 2.30 12.72 7.26
N PRO A 285 2.47 13.99 7.68
CA PRO A 285 3.60 14.82 7.26
C PRO A 285 4.96 14.24 7.65
N ASP A 286 5.02 13.38 8.66
CA ASP A 286 6.23 12.71 9.11
C ASP A 286 6.57 11.44 8.28
N TYR A 287 5.75 11.08 7.30
CA TYR A 287 5.87 9.82 6.54
C TYR A 287 7.30 9.55 6.04
N TYR A 288 7.97 10.53 5.44
CA TYR A 288 9.31 10.32 4.86
C TYR A 288 10.39 10.17 5.94
N ALA A 289 10.28 10.93 7.02
CA ALA A 289 11.18 10.80 8.17
C ALA A 289 10.99 9.43 8.87
N VAL A 290 9.73 8.98 9.03
CA VAL A 290 9.40 7.65 9.56
C VAL A 290 9.91 6.53 8.63
N LEU A 291 9.82 6.70 7.32
CA LEU A 291 10.35 5.74 6.35
C LEU A 291 11.87 5.56 6.48
N VAL A 292 12.62 6.68 6.59
CA VAL A 292 14.08 6.65 6.79
C VAL A 292 14.43 6.07 8.17
N MET A 293 13.73 6.49 9.22
CA MET A 293 13.89 5.96 10.57
C MET A 293 13.69 4.45 10.61
N ASN A 294 12.59 3.96 10.03
CA ASN A 294 12.28 2.53 10.04
C ASN A 294 13.28 1.71 9.22
N TYR A 295 13.81 2.28 8.13
CA TYR A 295 14.88 1.63 7.39
C TYR A 295 16.10 1.35 8.28
N ILE A 296 16.52 2.34 9.07
CA ILE A 296 17.63 2.19 10.01
C ILE A 296 17.29 1.23 11.15
N LEU A 297 16.06 1.28 11.66
CA LEU A 297 15.63 0.44 12.78
C LEU A 297 15.57 -1.05 12.41
N GLY A 298 14.76 -1.43 11.40
CA GLY A 298 14.51 -2.83 11.06
C GLY A 298 14.11 -3.06 9.59
N GLY A 299 13.76 -2.01 8.83
CA GLY A 299 13.34 -2.13 7.44
C GLY A 299 14.48 -2.27 6.43
N GLY A 300 15.71 -2.01 6.83
CA GLY A 300 16.91 -2.05 5.99
C GLY A 300 17.55 -3.45 5.84
N GLY A 301 16.90 -4.50 6.32
CA GLY A 301 17.43 -5.86 6.29
C GLY A 301 18.74 -5.95 7.05
N PHE A 302 19.77 -6.55 6.46
CA PHE A 302 21.09 -6.74 7.09
C PHE A 302 21.79 -5.45 7.56
N SER A 303 21.40 -4.30 7.05
CA SER A 303 21.97 -3.00 7.45
C SER A 303 21.22 -2.34 8.60
N SER A 304 20.19 -2.99 9.15
CA SER A 304 19.35 -2.42 10.21
C SER A 304 19.84 -2.78 11.60
N ARG A 305 19.53 -1.91 12.59
CA ARG A 305 19.92 -2.11 13.99
C ARG A 305 19.36 -3.39 14.60
N LEU A 306 18.11 -3.76 14.26
CA LEU A 306 17.50 -5.00 14.74
C LEU A 306 18.25 -6.23 14.24
N MET A 307 18.63 -6.25 12.95
CA MET A 307 19.39 -7.37 12.40
C MET A 307 20.80 -7.46 13.00
N ASP A 308 21.49 -6.33 13.08
CA ASP A 308 22.85 -6.26 13.68
C ASP A 308 22.82 -6.76 15.12
N ASN A 309 21.89 -6.28 15.96
CA ASN A 309 21.83 -6.66 17.37
C ASN A 309 21.35 -8.11 17.57
N ILE A 310 20.19 -8.47 17.00
CA ILE A 310 19.48 -9.72 17.35
C ILE A 310 20.04 -10.91 16.60
N ARG A 311 20.39 -10.73 15.32
CA ARG A 311 20.95 -11.81 14.50
C ARG A 311 22.47 -11.87 14.60
N ASP A 312 23.18 -10.79 14.24
CA ASP A 312 24.62 -10.87 14.01
C ASP A 312 25.41 -10.89 15.32
N ASN A 313 25.03 -10.07 16.31
CA ASN A 313 25.74 -10.00 17.59
C ASN A 313 25.28 -11.05 18.60
N ARG A 314 24.00 -11.45 18.61
CA ARG A 314 23.42 -12.33 19.62
C ARG A 314 23.04 -13.71 19.11
N GLY A 315 22.86 -13.88 17.81
CA GLY A 315 22.46 -15.17 17.22
C GLY A 315 21.08 -15.66 17.67
N LEU A 316 20.19 -14.75 18.11
CA LEU A 316 18.88 -15.10 18.64
C LEU A 316 17.90 -15.49 17.52
N ALA A 317 18.02 -14.92 16.32
CA ALA A 317 17.10 -15.14 15.21
C ALA A 317 17.83 -15.15 13.87
N TYR A 318 17.26 -15.85 12.89
CA TYR A 318 17.74 -15.77 11.51
C TYR A 318 17.30 -14.47 10.83
N SER A 319 16.12 -13.99 11.18
CA SER A 319 15.53 -12.76 10.61
C SER A 319 14.73 -12.01 11.67
N VAL A 320 14.87 -10.70 11.67
CA VAL A 320 14.06 -9.76 12.45
C VAL A 320 13.88 -8.50 11.62
N TYR A 321 12.69 -7.95 11.58
CA TYR A 321 12.42 -6.75 10.83
C TYR A 321 11.33 -5.89 11.48
N SER A 322 11.25 -4.62 11.07
CA SER A 322 10.17 -3.73 11.46
C SER A 322 9.55 -3.05 10.25
N SER A 323 8.28 -2.69 10.36
CA SER A 323 7.52 -2.02 9.32
C SER A 323 6.53 -1.00 9.86
N PHE A 324 6.20 0.00 9.05
CA PHE A 324 5.05 0.87 9.20
C PHE A 324 4.11 0.64 8.02
N SER A 325 2.96 0.06 8.27
CA SER A 325 1.90 -0.17 7.27
C SER A 325 1.05 1.09 7.11
N ALA A 326 1.63 2.14 6.51
CA ALA A 326 0.93 3.40 6.32
C ALA A 326 -0.15 3.28 5.23
N GLN A 327 -1.42 3.32 5.62
CA GLN A 327 -2.61 3.22 4.78
C GLN A 327 -3.36 4.56 4.73
N LYS A 328 -4.62 4.57 4.28
CA LYS A 328 -5.46 5.78 4.28
C LYS A 328 -5.71 6.27 5.71
N GLU A 329 -6.09 5.36 6.60
CA GLU A 329 -6.10 5.58 8.04
C GLU A 329 -4.75 5.12 8.64
N PRO A 330 -4.40 5.48 9.89
CA PRO A 330 -3.18 5.00 10.53
C PRO A 330 -3.13 3.47 10.55
N GLY A 331 -2.12 2.89 9.89
CA GLY A 331 -1.86 1.47 9.96
C GLY A 331 -1.00 1.11 11.18
N ALA A 332 -0.50 -0.13 11.27
CA ALA A 332 0.35 -0.55 12.38
C ALA A 332 1.84 -0.25 12.15
N PHE A 333 2.54 0.04 13.23
CA PHE A 333 3.95 -0.28 13.38
C PHE A 333 4.04 -1.70 13.92
N SER A 334 4.85 -2.56 13.30
CA SER A 334 5.17 -3.90 13.79
C SER A 334 6.67 -4.15 13.76
N ALA A 335 7.15 -4.95 14.72
CA ALA A 335 8.43 -5.64 14.65
C ALA A 335 8.18 -7.13 14.84
N GLU A 336 8.81 -7.93 14.00
CA GLU A 336 8.54 -9.36 13.88
C GLU A 336 9.85 -10.15 13.97
N VAL A 337 9.82 -11.25 14.72
CA VAL A 337 10.96 -12.14 14.89
C VAL A 337 10.51 -13.58 15.10
N GLN A 338 11.25 -14.51 14.50
CA GLN A 338 11.14 -15.93 14.80
C GLN A 338 12.43 -16.39 15.51
N THR A 339 12.28 -16.98 16.67
CA THR A 339 13.41 -17.39 17.53
C THR A 339 13.13 -18.72 18.23
N LYS A 340 14.13 -19.30 18.92
CA LYS A 340 13.88 -20.47 19.77
C LYS A 340 12.93 -20.09 20.91
N ASN A 341 12.09 -21.03 21.35
CA ASN A 341 11.14 -20.77 22.44
C ASN A 341 11.83 -20.18 23.68
N GLU A 342 12.95 -20.75 24.10
CA GLU A 342 13.73 -20.34 25.29
C GLU A 342 14.30 -18.92 25.15
N SER A 343 14.46 -18.41 23.92
CA SER A 343 15.01 -17.09 23.63
C SER A 343 13.95 -16.01 23.44
N ALA A 344 12.66 -16.34 23.55
CA ALA A 344 11.56 -15.41 23.24
C ALA A 344 11.63 -14.12 24.07
N ASN A 345 11.80 -14.22 25.38
CA ASN A 345 11.87 -13.04 26.26
C ASN A 345 13.10 -12.16 25.96
N GLU A 346 14.26 -12.78 25.66
CA GLU A 346 15.48 -12.05 25.31
C GLU A 346 15.29 -11.31 23.97
N ALA A 347 14.72 -11.96 22.96
CA ALA A 347 14.45 -11.32 21.66
C ALA A 347 13.49 -10.13 21.82
N ILE A 348 12.41 -10.27 22.59
CA ILE A 348 11.48 -9.17 22.91
C ILE A 348 12.21 -8.02 23.61
N ALA A 349 13.04 -8.32 24.64
CA ALA A 349 13.77 -7.30 25.37
C ALA A 349 14.74 -6.51 24.48
N GLU A 350 15.44 -7.19 23.57
CA GLU A 350 16.37 -6.53 22.66
C GLU A 350 15.64 -5.69 21.57
N ILE A 351 14.49 -6.15 21.06
CA ILE A 351 13.66 -5.30 20.18
C ILE A 351 13.24 -4.04 20.92
N LEU A 352 12.68 -4.17 22.13
CA LEU A 352 12.24 -3.02 22.93
C LEU A 352 13.39 -2.08 23.28
N LYS A 353 14.58 -2.60 23.51
CA LYS A 353 15.79 -1.83 23.74
C LYS A 353 16.20 -1.01 22.52
N GLU A 354 16.18 -1.58 21.30
CA GLU A 354 16.47 -0.84 20.08
C GLU A 354 15.39 0.23 19.77
N LEU A 355 14.11 -0.07 20.06
CA LEU A 355 13.04 0.94 20.02
C LEU A 355 13.30 2.11 21.00
N GLY A 356 13.79 1.81 22.21
CA GLY A 356 14.20 2.82 23.19
C GLY A 356 15.42 3.62 22.72
N ARG A 357 16.41 2.93 22.18
CA ARG A 357 17.67 3.49 21.75
C ARG A 357 17.51 4.51 20.60
N ILE A 358 16.74 4.17 19.55
CA ILE A 358 16.53 5.08 18.42
C ILE A 358 15.73 6.34 18.81
N ARG A 359 14.98 6.29 19.94
CA ARG A 359 14.27 7.44 20.53
C ARG A 359 15.17 8.37 21.35
N THR A 360 16.30 7.88 21.82
CA THR A 360 17.17 8.63 22.77
C THR A 360 18.52 9.00 22.18
N GLU A 361 19.04 8.18 21.27
CA GLU A 361 20.35 8.37 20.64
C GLU A 361 20.18 8.80 19.17
N PRO A 362 20.86 9.89 18.73
CA PRO A 362 20.90 10.23 17.31
C PRO A 362 21.48 9.10 16.48
N VAL A 363 20.98 8.91 15.28
CA VAL A 363 21.59 8.02 14.29
C VAL A 363 22.94 8.58 13.83
N THR A 364 23.85 7.69 13.41
CA THR A 364 25.14 8.09 12.87
C THR A 364 24.98 8.71 11.47
N ASP A 365 26.00 9.49 11.03
CA ASP A 365 26.02 10.02 9.66
C ASP A 365 26.01 8.92 8.62
N ARG A 366 26.65 7.79 8.91
CA ARG A 366 26.69 6.63 8.03
C ARG A 366 25.32 5.97 7.91
N GLU A 367 24.64 5.67 9.02
CA GLU A 367 23.28 5.08 8.99
C GLU A 367 22.32 5.95 8.17
N LEU A 368 22.36 7.27 8.36
CA LEU A 368 21.52 8.20 7.62
C LEU A 368 21.87 8.23 6.12
N ALA A 369 23.16 8.30 5.79
CA ALA A 369 23.62 8.33 4.41
C ALA A 369 23.29 7.04 3.66
N ASP A 370 23.54 5.89 4.27
CA ASP A 370 23.26 4.56 3.71
C ASP A 370 21.74 4.36 3.50
N ALA A 371 20.91 4.77 4.47
CA ALA A 371 19.46 4.70 4.35
C ALA A 371 18.94 5.56 3.19
N LYS A 372 19.38 6.82 3.09
CA LYS A 372 18.99 7.71 2.00
C LYS A 372 19.44 7.20 0.64
N ALA A 373 20.69 6.74 0.53
CA ALA A 373 21.25 6.21 -0.70
C ALA A 373 20.46 4.98 -1.19
N TYR A 374 20.15 4.06 -0.29
CA TYR A 374 19.36 2.87 -0.63
C TYR A 374 17.93 3.21 -1.05
N ILE A 375 17.21 4.01 -0.24
CA ILE A 375 15.81 4.35 -0.48
C ILE A 375 15.65 5.11 -1.82
N THR A 376 16.55 6.07 -2.08
CA THR A 376 16.52 6.84 -3.33
C THR A 376 17.02 6.03 -4.51
N GLY A 377 18.08 5.23 -4.34
CA GLY A 377 18.64 4.38 -5.39
C GLY A 377 17.71 3.24 -5.82
N LYS A 378 16.90 2.72 -4.91
CA LYS A 378 15.90 1.69 -5.21
C LYS A 378 14.64 2.26 -5.88
N PHE A 379 14.35 3.55 -5.75
CA PHE A 379 13.11 4.13 -6.23
C PHE A 379 12.87 3.97 -7.75
N PRO A 380 13.86 4.13 -8.66
CA PRO A 380 13.67 3.90 -10.08
C PRO A 380 13.16 2.49 -10.43
N LEU A 381 13.53 1.47 -9.64
CA LEU A 381 13.06 0.09 -9.82
C LEU A 381 11.55 -0.07 -9.53
N ARG A 382 10.92 0.94 -8.96
CA ARG A 382 9.46 1.02 -8.78
C ARG A 382 8.73 1.53 -10.03
N MET A 383 9.46 1.92 -11.09
CA MET A 383 8.94 2.49 -12.34
C MET A 383 9.51 1.78 -13.58
N ASP A 384 10.14 0.61 -13.43
CA ASP A 384 10.80 -0.12 -14.52
C ASP A 384 9.82 -0.84 -15.46
N THR A 385 8.57 -1.07 -15.03
CA THR A 385 7.52 -1.70 -15.83
C THR A 385 6.26 -0.84 -15.92
N SER A 386 5.47 -1.02 -16.98
CA SER A 386 4.17 -0.34 -17.14
C SER A 386 3.22 -0.61 -15.96
N ALA A 387 3.23 -1.83 -15.40
CA ALA A 387 2.41 -2.19 -14.24
C ALA A 387 2.83 -1.41 -12.98
N LYS A 388 4.12 -1.26 -12.72
CA LYS A 388 4.63 -0.47 -11.60
C LYS A 388 4.34 1.02 -11.78
N ILE A 389 4.48 1.56 -12.99
CA ILE A 389 4.10 2.95 -13.30
C ILE A 389 2.60 3.16 -13.06
N ALA A 390 1.74 2.24 -13.53
CA ALA A 390 0.29 2.32 -13.29
C ALA A 390 -0.03 2.29 -11.79
N GLY A 391 0.65 1.45 -11.01
CA GLY A 391 0.52 1.41 -9.55
C GLY A 391 0.92 2.73 -8.87
N ILE A 392 2.02 3.37 -9.32
CA ILE A 392 2.43 4.70 -8.82
C ILE A 392 1.40 5.77 -9.19
N LEU A 393 0.91 5.78 -10.42
CA LEU A 393 -0.14 6.72 -10.84
C LEU A 393 -1.39 6.58 -9.96
N THR A 394 -1.83 5.35 -9.70
CA THR A 394 -2.96 5.07 -8.81
C THR A 394 -2.68 5.59 -7.39
N ALA A 395 -1.50 5.33 -6.83
CA ALA A 395 -1.11 5.80 -5.51
C ALA A 395 -1.01 7.34 -5.43
N VAL A 396 -0.51 7.98 -6.48
CA VAL A 396 -0.43 9.46 -6.58
C VAL A 396 -1.81 10.09 -6.46
N GLU A 397 -2.83 9.53 -7.10
CA GLU A 397 -4.21 10.02 -6.99
C GLU A 397 -4.84 9.70 -5.64
N ILE A 398 -4.65 8.48 -5.14
CA ILE A 398 -5.21 8.03 -3.84
C ILE A 398 -4.74 8.92 -2.69
N TYR A 399 -3.44 9.24 -2.68
CA TYR A 399 -2.77 9.94 -1.58
C TYR A 399 -2.43 11.41 -1.90
N ASN A 400 -2.96 11.96 -2.98
CA ASN A 400 -2.79 13.38 -3.35
C ASN A 400 -1.31 13.81 -3.49
N LEU A 401 -0.43 12.96 -4.02
CA LEU A 401 1.01 13.20 -4.03
C LEU A 401 1.48 14.15 -5.15
N GLY A 402 0.62 14.39 -6.15
CA GLY A 402 0.96 15.13 -7.37
C GLY A 402 1.67 14.27 -8.43
N LEU A 403 1.43 14.57 -9.71
CA LEU A 403 2.01 13.82 -10.84
C LEU A 403 3.53 13.99 -10.98
N ASP A 404 4.11 14.94 -10.29
CA ASP A 404 5.56 15.17 -10.17
C ASP A 404 6.20 14.47 -8.97
N TYR A 405 5.43 13.61 -8.28
CA TYR A 405 5.90 12.85 -7.11
C TYR A 405 7.19 12.06 -7.36
N PRO A 406 7.38 11.33 -8.49
CA PRO A 406 8.61 10.60 -8.72
C PRO A 406 9.86 11.48 -8.75
N GLN A 407 9.73 12.70 -9.26
CA GLN A 407 10.84 13.65 -9.34
C GLN A 407 11.12 14.31 -7.97
N LYS A 408 10.09 14.50 -7.14
CA LYS A 408 10.21 15.05 -5.80
C LYS A 408 10.71 14.03 -4.78
N TYR A 409 10.47 12.74 -5.00
CA TYR A 409 10.73 11.69 -4.02
C TYR A 409 12.18 11.69 -3.49
N PRO A 410 13.23 11.77 -4.35
CA PRO A 410 14.60 11.82 -3.85
C PRO A 410 14.87 13.04 -2.97
N ALA A 411 14.30 14.20 -3.32
CA ALA A 411 14.46 15.41 -2.52
C ALA A 411 13.77 15.29 -1.15
N LEU A 412 12.57 14.68 -1.10
CA LEU A 412 11.84 14.43 0.15
C LEU A 412 12.62 13.50 1.10
N ILE A 413 13.26 12.46 0.56
CA ILE A 413 14.10 11.56 1.36
C ILE A 413 15.40 12.26 1.80
N ASN A 414 16.07 12.96 0.88
CA ASN A 414 17.34 13.63 1.18
C ASN A 414 17.20 14.80 2.16
N ALA A 415 16.03 15.40 2.27
CA ALA A 415 15.75 16.47 3.24
C ALA A 415 15.70 15.98 4.70
N VAL A 416 15.48 14.68 4.95
CA VAL A 416 15.38 14.14 6.31
C VAL A 416 16.71 14.31 7.06
N THR A 417 16.69 14.84 8.27
CA THR A 417 17.87 15.06 9.13
C THR A 417 17.92 14.04 10.28
N LYS A 418 19.02 14.01 11.04
CA LYS A 418 19.13 13.18 12.26
C LYS A 418 18.13 13.64 13.34
N GLU A 419 17.94 14.96 13.41
CA GLU A 419 16.98 15.59 14.32
C GLU A 419 15.54 15.16 13.97
N ASP A 420 15.21 15.08 12.68
CA ASP A 420 13.92 14.55 12.23
C ASP A 420 13.73 13.11 12.65
N ILE A 421 14.75 12.26 12.46
CA ILE A 421 14.68 10.83 12.88
C ILE A 421 14.45 10.74 14.39
N LEU A 422 15.20 11.49 15.21
CA LEU A 422 15.03 11.49 16.66
C LEU A 422 13.64 12.00 17.07
N ARG A 423 13.16 13.05 16.40
CA ARG A 423 11.84 13.63 16.63
C ARG A 423 10.73 12.63 16.31
N VAL A 424 10.76 12.01 15.11
CA VAL A 424 9.71 11.06 14.72
C VAL A 424 9.79 9.76 15.51
N ALA A 425 10.98 9.31 15.91
CA ALA A 425 11.14 8.18 16.81
C ALA A 425 10.47 8.43 18.16
N LYS A 426 10.67 9.60 18.75
CA LYS A 426 10.00 10.00 20.01
C LYS A 426 8.48 10.08 19.85
N ARG A 427 8.00 10.59 18.70
CA ARG A 427 6.59 10.85 18.45
C ARG A 427 5.81 9.59 18.08
N HIS A 428 6.41 8.69 17.27
CA HIS A 428 5.69 7.60 16.63
C HIS A 428 6.10 6.19 17.07
N LEU A 429 7.12 6.03 17.93
CA LEU A 429 7.46 4.73 18.54
C LEU A 429 7.13 4.77 20.03
N HIS A 430 6.40 3.78 20.51
CA HIS A 430 5.89 3.72 21.89
C HIS A 430 6.21 2.37 22.54
N PRO A 431 7.49 2.08 22.90
CA PRO A 431 7.88 0.78 23.46
C PRO A 431 7.22 0.44 24.81
N ASP A 432 6.65 1.42 25.48
CA ASP A 432 5.88 1.31 26.71
C ASP A 432 4.39 0.96 26.50
N ARG A 433 3.90 1.03 25.27
CA ARG A 433 2.48 0.87 24.90
C ARG A 433 2.28 -0.10 23.75
N VAL A 434 3.15 -1.08 23.57
CA VAL A 434 3.05 -2.10 22.52
C VAL A 434 2.12 -3.24 22.92
N VAL A 435 1.47 -3.83 21.94
CA VAL A 435 0.97 -5.20 21.99
C VAL A 435 2.12 -6.13 21.65
N ILE A 436 2.30 -7.20 22.41
CA ILE A 436 3.29 -8.26 22.14
C ILE A 436 2.50 -9.56 22.03
N VAL A 437 2.50 -10.17 20.85
CA VAL A 437 1.92 -11.49 20.63
C VAL A 437 3.02 -12.52 20.49
N VAL A 438 2.92 -13.62 21.22
CA VAL A 438 3.89 -14.71 21.19
C VAL A 438 3.16 -16.03 20.99
N VAL A 439 3.31 -16.62 19.82
CA VAL A 439 2.86 -17.99 19.53
C VAL A 439 4.04 -18.92 19.73
N ALA A 440 3.97 -19.81 20.71
CA ALA A 440 5.10 -20.63 21.14
C ALA A 440 4.66 -21.85 21.96
N ASP A 441 5.57 -22.80 22.18
CA ASP A 441 5.49 -23.72 23.32
C ASP A 441 5.73 -22.90 24.60
N GLN A 442 4.66 -22.52 25.29
CA GLN A 442 4.73 -21.61 26.44
C GLN A 442 5.43 -22.23 27.65
N ALA A 443 5.47 -23.55 27.76
CA ALA A 443 6.24 -24.24 28.83
C ALA A 443 7.74 -23.95 28.67
N LYS A 444 8.23 -23.75 27.46
CA LYS A 444 9.63 -23.40 27.16
C LYS A 444 9.83 -21.89 27.05
N ALA A 445 8.94 -21.19 26.39
CA ALA A 445 9.05 -19.74 26.18
C ALA A 445 8.88 -18.94 27.48
N LYS A 446 8.00 -19.38 28.38
CA LYS A 446 7.72 -18.73 29.67
C LYS A 446 7.54 -17.24 29.57
N VAL A 447 6.75 -16.81 28.59
CA VAL A 447 6.51 -15.40 28.32
C VAL A 447 5.71 -14.77 29.47
N HIS A 448 6.15 -13.59 29.93
CA HIS A 448 5.58 -12.88 31.09
C HIS A 448 5.59 -11.34 30.88
#